data_3ae523d77943104bd1edd84d9103bad6
#
_entry.id   3ae523d77943104bd1edd84d9103bad6
#
_cell.length_a   1.000
_cell.length_b   1.000
_cell.length_c   1.000
_cell.angle_alpha   90.00
_cell.angle_beta   90.00
_cell.angle_gamma   90.00
#
_symmetry.space_group_name_H-M   'P 1'
#
loop_
_entity.id
_entity.type
_entity.pdbx_description
1 polymer ?
#
loop_
_entity_poly.entity_id
_entity_poly.type
_entity_poly.pdbx_seq_one_letter_code
_entity_poly.pdbx_strand_id
1 'polypeptide(L)'
;MATGVYKTTKKDGSVYYRVSITYKNKHISIGSYDDEFLASAAYAIANDVLYKPGTYYIDKDMHTTSYNHIAAELSNNASLKSSNISDGTSVDFFTFFPYAKFISLINFRDNGIYIKTPIYLCDKSFLYFLNPENILTFSTDDLFYYSHHTILCRGGYYFVNDYGMQTSILSRFGIRNHSVKGRDYIFRNGDEHDYRYENVCVINKYNGVNKIEKNGRTFFQSRIHINGNYIIGIYK
;
A
#
# COMPACT_ATOMS: atom_id res chain seq x y z
N MET A 1 32.87 -8.56 -4.02
CA MET A 1 31.58 -8.31 -3.38
C MET A 1 31.37 -6.83 -3.25
N ALA A 2 30.19 -6.36 -3.62
CA ALA A 2 29.82 -4.97 -3.40
C ALA A 2 29.69 -4.68 -1.90
N THR A 3 30.00 -3.46 -1.48
CA THR A 3 29.77 -3.00 -0.10
C THR A 3 28.29 -3.19 0.25
N GLY A 4 27.97 -3.86 1.36
CA GLY A 4 26.57 -4.10 1.80
C GLY A 4 25.95 -5.41 1.31
N VAL A 5 26.69 -6.24 0.57
CA VAL A 5 26.29 -7.60 0.18
C VAL A 5 27.12 -8.60 0.95
N TYR A 6 26.46 -9.53 1.68
CA TYR A 6 27.12 -10.47 2.58
C TYR A 6 26.72 -11.91 2.21
N LYS A 7 27.72 -12.72 1.81
CA LYS A 7 27.55 -14.14 1.57
C LYS A 7 27.31 -14.88 2.88
N THR A 8 26.29 -15.71 2.94
CA THR A 8 25.90 -16.48 4.12
C THR A 8 25.52 -17.90 3.70
N THR A 9 25.77 -18.88 4.57
CA THR A 9 25.43 -20.29 4.31
C THR A 9 24.30 -20.72 5.25
N LYS A 10 23.28 -21.37 4.68
CA LYS A 10 22.17 -21.98 5.45
C LYS A 10 22.65 -23.28 6.12
N LYS A 11 21.84 -23.81 7.03
CA LYS A 11 22.15 -25.09 7.73
C LYS A 11 22.24 -26.30 6.80
N ASP A 12 21.58 -26.25 5.66
CA ASP A 12 21.60 -27.28 4.61
C ASP A 12 22.79 -27.18 3.66
N GLY A 13 23.71 -26.22 3.89
CA GLY A 13 24.88 -25.96 3.05
C GLY A 13 24.62 -25.05 1.85
N SER A 14 23.38 -24.67 1.58
CA SER A 14 23.07 -23.73 0.48
C SER A 14 23.57 -22.32 0.80
N VAL A 15 24.05 -21.62 -0.23
CA VAL A 15 24.54 -20.25 -0.13
C VAL A 15 23.43 -19.26 -0.47
N TYR A 16 23.40 -18.15 0.24
CA TYR A 16 22.55 -17.00 -0.09
C TYR A 16 23.28 -15.69 0.25
N TYR A 17 22.77 -14.59 -0.27
CA TYR A 17 23.36 -13.26 -0.12
C TYR A 17 22.38 -12.34 0.62
N ARG A 18 22.82 -11.79 1.74
CA ARG A 18 22.04 -10.80 2.50
C ARG A 18 22.45 -9.40 2.06
N VAL A 19 21.47 -8.56 1.80
CA VAL A 19 21.69 -7.18 1.37
C VAL A 19 21.22 -6.23 2.45
N SER A 20 22.07 -5.28 2.81
CA SER A 20 21.74 -4.21 3.76
C SER A 20 22.46 -2.92 3.41
N ILE A 21 21.89 -1.80 3.78
CA ILE A 21 22.44 -0.46 3.59
C ILE A 21 22.30 0.36 4.87
N THR A 22 23.26 1.24 5.12
CA THR A 22 23.18 2.20 6.23
C THR A 22 22.92 3.59 5.68
N TYR A 23 21.91 4.26 6.20
CA TYR A 23 21.57 5.63 5.83
C TYR A 23 21.12 6.41 7.09
N LYS A 24 21.60 7.65 7.27
CA LYS A 24 21.31 8.49 8.46
C LYS A 24 21.44 7.70 9.77
N ASN A 25 22.54 6.97 9.95
CA ASN A 25 22.84 6.12 11.11
C ASN A 25 21.85 4.95 11.35
N LYS A 26 20.98 4.64 10.39
CA LYS A 26 20.08 3.50 10.47
C LYS A 26 20.53 2.40 9.52
N HIS A 27 20.74 1.20 10.09
CA HIS A 27 20.99 -0.02 9.31
C HIS A 27 19.68 -0.62 8.82
N ILE A 28 19.55 -0.81 7.51
CA ILE A 28 18.31 -1.26 6.85
C ILE A 28 18.62 -2.54 6.08
N SER A 29 17.93 -3.61 6.41
CA SER A 29 17.95 -4.84 5.62
C SER A 29 17.08 -4.65 4.37
N ILE A 30 17.66 -4.91 3.20
CA ILE A 30 16.97 -4.85 1.92
C ILE A 30 16.28 -6.19 1.63
N GLY A 31 17.04 -7.28 1.66
CA GLY A 31 16.52 -8.61 1.36
C GLY A 31 17.57 -9.69 1.47
N SER A 32 17.18 -10.91 1.09
CA SER A 32 18.08 -12.05 0.93
C SER A 32 17.82 -12.67 -0.45
N TYR A 33 18.91 -13.02 -1.15
CA TYR A 33 18.90 -13.45 -2.54
C TYR A 33 19.72 -14.71 -2.68
N ASP A 34 19.30 -15.61 -3.54
CA ASP A 34 20.06 -16.84 -3.82
C ASP A 34 21.16 -16.60 -4.88
N ASP A 35 21.14 -15.44 -5.54
CA ASP A 35 22.09 -15.02 -6.58
C ASP A 35 22.84 -13.74 -6.19
N GLU A 36 24.17 -13.72 -6.40
CA GLU A 36 25.04 -12.58 -6.06
C GLU A 36 24.77 -11.36 -6.95
N PHE A 37 24.42 -11.59 -8.21
CA PHE A 37 24.14 -10.50 -9.15
C PHE A 37 22.86 -9.77 -8.74
N LEU A 38 21.77 -10.51 -8.44
CA LEU A 38 20.52 -9.91 -7.95
C LEU A 38 20.72 -9.19 -6.61
N ALA A 39 21.54 -9.73 -5.72
CA ALA A 39 21.89 -9.08 -4.46
C ALA A 39 22.64 -7.76 -4.70
N SER A 40 23.59 -7.75 -5.62
CA SER A 40 24.37 -6.56 -5.98
C SER A 40 23.49 -5.50 -6.66
N ALA A 41 22.59 -5.92 -7.54
CA ALA A 41 21.61 -5.05 -8.18
C ALA A 41 20.66 -4.41 -7.15
N ALA A 42 20.15 -5.20 -6.20
CA ALA A 42 19.30 -4.70 -5.13
C ALA A 42 20.01 -3.68 -4.23
N TYR A 43 21.30 -3.90 -3.95
CA TYR A 43 22.11 -2.91 -3.23
C TYR A 43 22.26 -1.61 -4.03
N ALA A 44 22.59 -1.71 -5.32
CA ALA A 44 22.78 -0.54 -6.20
C ALA A 44 21.50 0.30 -6.24
N ILE A 45 20.33 -0.33 -6.37
CA ILE A 45 19.04 0.35 -6.36
C ILE A 45 18.80 1.06 -5.03
N ALA A 46 18.98 0.36 -3.90
CA ALA A 46 18.82 0.97 -2.58
C ALA A 46 19.75 2.17 -2.38
N ASN A 47 20.99 2.06 -2.87
CA ASN A 47 21.97 3.14 -2.84
C ASN A 47 21.51 4.33 -3.72
N ASP A 48 21.06 4.07 -4.93
CA ASP A 48 20.59 5.11 -5.84
C ASP A 48 19.35 5.82 -5.30
N VAL A 49 18.38 5.08 -4.74
CA VAL A 49 17.21 5.66 -4.07
C VAL A 49 17.62 6.63 -2.96
N LEU A 50 18.59 6.25 -2.12
CA LEU A 50 18.95 7.02 -0.94
C LEU A 50 19.92 8.18 -1.22
N TYR A 51 20.83 8.01 -2.16
CA TYR A 51 21.94 8.94 -2.37
C TYR A 51 21.91 9.72 -3.68
N LYS A 52 21.01 9.37 -4.62
CA LYS A 52 20.79 10.11 -5.86
C LYS A 52 19.40 10.73 -5.90
N PRO A 53 19.15 11.86 -5.21
CA PRO A 53 17.87 12.53 -5.23
C PRO A 53 17.52 12.94 -6.68
N GLY A 54 16.25 12.76 -7.05
CA GLY A 54 15.75 13.07 -8.40
C GLY A 54 15.67 11.87 -9.35
N THR A 55 16.40 10.78 -9.10
CA THR A 55 16.26 9.54 -9.90
C THR A 55 14.91 8.85 -9.63
N TYR A 56 14.51 8.87 -8.35
CA TYR A 56 13.29 8.23 -7.88
C TYR A 56 12.52 9.20 -6.99
N TYR A 57 11.25 9.46 -7.31
CA TYR A 57 10.40 10.35 -6.53
C TYR A 57 8.95 9.86 -6.52
N ILE A 58 8.20 10.33 -5.55
CA ILE A 58 6.75 10.15 -5.46
C ILE A 58 6.11 11.46 -5.82
N ASP A 59 5.24 11.43 -6.84
CA ASP A 59 4.40 12.56 -7.17
C ASP A 59 3.22 12.58 -6.21
N LYS A 60 3.22 13.57 -5.32
CA LYS A 60 2.22 13.73 -4.27
C LYS A 60 0.86 14.15 -4.82
N ASP A 61 0.86 14.89 -5.92
CA ASP A 61 -0.34 15.47 -6.50
C ASP A 61 -1.04 14.48 -7.44
N MET A 62 -0.27 13.67 -8.15
CA MET A 62 -0.80 12.66 -9.07
C MET A 62 -0.92 11.27 -8.45
N HIS A 63 -0.53 11.11 -7.17
CA HIS A 63 -0.51 9.82 -6.45
C HIS A 63 0.23 8.73 -7.25
N THR A 64 1.27 9.12 -7.97
CA THR A 64 2.08 8.22 -8.80
C THR A 64 3.52 8.14 -8.30
N THR A 65 4.18 7.07 -8.65
CA THR A 65 5.63 6.95 -8.47
C THR A 65 6.31 7.12 -9.82
N SER A 66 7.50 7.72 -9.85
CA SER A 66 8.34 7.81 -11.05
C SER A 66 8.82 6.43 -11.57
N TYR A 67 8.14 5.41 -11.18
CA TYR A 67 8.47 4.00 -11.41
C TYR A 67 8.52 3.60 -12.88
N ASN A 68 7.59 4.11 -13.70
CA ASN A 68 7.55 3.76 -15.13
C ASN A 68 8.81 4.20 -15.89
N HIS A 69 9.51 5.24 -15.41
CA HIS A 69 10.80 5.65 -15.94
C HIS A 69 11.91 4.66 -15.55
N ILE A 70 11.82 4.05 -14.38
CA ILE A 70 12.79 3.10 -13.83
C ILE A 70 12.80 1.79 -14.60
N ALA A 71 11.64 1.25 -14.92
CA ALA A 71 11.52 0.01 -15.70
C ALA A 71 12.18 0.18 -17.09
N ALA A 72 12.04 1.36 -17.70
CA ALA A 72 12.66 1.69 -18.98
C ALA A 72 14.19 1.87 -18.85
N GLU A 73 14.68 2.56 -17.81
CA GLU A 73 16.13 2.76 -17.60
C GLU A 73 16.84 1.48 -17.21
N LEU A 74 16.25 0.62 -16.39
CA LEU A 74 16.82 -0.68 -16.03
C LEU A 74 16.83 -1.65 -17.21
N SER A 75 15.83 -1.57 -18.09
CA SER A 75 15.79 -2.33 -19.35
C SER A 75 16.87 -1.86 -20.33
N ASN A 76 17.25 -0.58 -20.26
CA ASN A 76 18.25 0.04 -21.12
C ASN A 76 19.68 -0.05 -20.57
N ASN A 77 19.86 -0.24 -19.24
CA ASN A 77 21.18 -0.41 -18.65
C ASN A 77 21.74 -1.79 -18.99
N ALA A 78 22.64 -1.82 -19.96
CA ALA A 78 23.33 -3.03 -20.46
C ALA A 78 24.06 -3.85 -19.39
N SER A 79 24.35 -3.25 -18.22
CA SER A 79 24.95 -3.92 -17.05
C SER A 79 23.99 -4.89 -16.33
N LEU A 80 22.68 -4.78 -16.56
CA LEU A 80 21.66 -5.70 -16.03
C LEU A 80 21.29 -6.84 -17.00
N LYS A 81 21.88 -6.85 -18.20
CA LYS A 81 21.77 -7.96 -19.14
C LYS A 81 22.70 -9.09 -18.69
N SER A 82 22.20 -9.89 -17.74
CA SER A 82 22.87 -11.14 -17.38
C SER A 82 22.93 -12.06 -18.61
N SER A 83 24.13 -12.59 -18.87
CA SER A 83 24.41 -13.58 -19.92
C SER A 83 23.66 -14.92 -19.78
N ASN A 84 22.77 -15.06 -18.81
CA ASN A 84 22.04 -16.28 -18.51
C ASN A 84 20.50 -16.16 -18.62
N ILE A 85 19.94 -15.00 -19.01
CA ILE A 85 18.53 -14.88 -19.36
C ILE A 85 18.42 -14.99 -20.88
N SER A 86 18.41 -16.24 -21.37
CA SER A 86 18.35 -16.57 -22.79
C SER A 86 16.98 -16.38 -23.45
N ASP A 87 16.04 -15.74 -22.76
CA ASP A 87 14.68 -15.65 -23.24
C ASP A 87 14.14 -14.23 -22.98
N GLY A 88 14.49 -13.29 -23.80
CA GLY A 88 13.94 -11.94 -23.99
C GLY A 88 12.90 -11.35 -23.01
N THR A 89 12.68 -11.97 -21.86
CA THR A 89 11.77 -11.55 -20.79
C THR A 89 12.40 -10.39 -20.00
N SER A 90 11.80 -9.21 -20.08
CA SER A 90 12.10 -8.12 -19.17
C SER A 90 11.81 -8.59 -17.75
N VAL A 91 12.85 -8.74 -16.92
CA VAL A 91 12.65 -9.05 -15.49
C VAL A 91 11.98 -7.83 -14.86
N ASP A 92 10.76 -8.02 -14.39
CA ASP A 92 10.07 -6.97 -13.64
C ASP A 92 10.92 -6.63 -12.40
N PHE A 93 11.30 -5.37 -12.29
CA PHE A 93 12.08 -4.82 -11.19
C PHE A 93 11.60 -5.27 -9.80
N PHE A 94 10.30 -5.31 -9.59
CA PHE A 94 9.73 -5.71 -8.29
C PHE A 94 9.72 -7.23 -8.05
N THR A 95 10.11 -8.02 -9.02
CA THR A 95 10.33 -9.46 -8.82
C THR A 95 11.48 -9.71 -7.83
N PHE A 96 12.51 -8.87 -7.83
CA PHE A 96 13.66 -9.03 -6.94
C PHE A 96 13.83 -7.89 -5.92
N PHE A 97 13.26 -6.70 -6.16
CA PHE A 97 13.31 -5.60 -5.20
C PHE A 97 11.92 -5.32 -4.64
N PRO A 98 11.64 -5.60 -3.34
CA PRO A 98 10.28 -5.48 -2.79
C PRO A 98 9.74 -4.06 -2.88
N TYR A 99 8.57 -3.87 -3.50
CA TYR A 99 7.92 -2.57 -3.67
C TYR A 99 7.74 -1.80 -2.36
N ALA A 100 7.29 -2.50 -1.31
CA ALA A 100 7.15 -1.90 0.02
C ALA A 100 8.49 -1.32 0.52
N LYS A 101 9.60 -2.01 0.26
CA LYS A 101 10.93 -1.54 0.64
C LYS A 101 11.32 -0.29 -0.15
N PHE A 102 11.02 -0.27 -1.43
CA PHE A 102 11.28 0.88 -2.31
C PHE A 102 10.60 2.15 -1.77
N ILE A 103 9.31 2.10 -1.49
CA ILE A 103 8.54 3.22 -0.91
C ILE A 103 9.11 3.63 0.46
N SER A 104 9.44 2.66 1.32
CA SER A 104 10.01 2.92 2.65
C SER A 104 11.34 3.68 2.57
N LEU A 105 12.18 3.37 1.58
CA LEU A 105 13.46 4.05 1.39
C LEU A 105 13.26 5.49 0.87
N ILE A 106 12.35 5.71 -0.09
CA ILE A 106 12.03 7.05 -0.58
C ILE A 106 11.48 7.90 0.58
N ASN A 107 10.52 7.37 1.35
CA ASN A 107 9.99 8.08 2.51
C ASN A 107 11.09 8.42 3.52
N PHE A 108 12.01 7.50 3.79
CA PHE A 108 13.11 7.75 4.73
C PHE A 108 14.10 8.80 4.23
N ARG A 109 14.39 8.82 2.93
CA ARG A 109 15.23 9.85 2.32
C ARG A 109 14.60 11.23 2.46
N ASP A 110 13.33 11.35 2.07
CA ASP A 110 12.64 12.63 1.93
C ASP A 110 12.13 13.18 3.27
N ASN A 111 11.53 12.33 4.09
CA ASN A 111 10.86 12.71 5.34
C ASN A 111 11.69 12.39 6.60
N GLY A 112 12.81 11.69 6.47
CA GLY A 112 13.71 11.38 7.60
C GLY A 112 13.19 10.29 8.56
N ILE A 113 12.02 9.72 8.32
CA ILE A 113 11.37 8.71 9.17
C ILE A 113 11.31 7.39 8.41
N TYR A 114 11.95 6.35 8.96
CA TYR A 114 11.89 5.01 8.38
C TYR A 114 10.65 4.26 8.87
N ILE A 115 9.72 3.99 7.97
CA ILE A 115 8.51 3.19 8.19
C ILE A 115 8.64 1.91 7.35
N LYS A 116 8.38 0.74 7.96
CA LYS A 116 8.53 -0.55 7.26
C LYS A 116 7.41 -0.83 6.26
N THR A 117 6.20 -0.39 6.57
CA THR A 117 5.06 -0.45 5.66
C THR A 117 5.23 0.54 4.52
N PRO A 118 4.66 0.31 3.34
CA PRO A 118 4.85 1.15 2.17
C PRO A 118 4.09 2.48 2.28
N ILE A 119 4.51 3.31 3.22
CA ILE A 119 3.92 4.60 3.53
C ILE A 119 4.85 5.72 3.09
N TYR A 120 4.28 6.74 2.46
CA TYR A 120 4.94 8.02 2.18
C TYR A 120 4.20 9.16 2.87
N LEU A 121 4.92 9.93 3.67
CA LEU A 121 4.36 11.02 4.45
C LEU A 121 4.18 12.28 3.60
N CYS A 122 3.02 12.90 3.71
CA CYS A 122 2.69 14.23 3.22
C CYS A 122 2.40 15.17 4.39
N ASP A 123 2.12 16.47 4.13
CA ASP A 123 1.98 17.46 5.19
C ASP A 123 0.83 17.18 6.18
N LYS A 124 -0.35 16.78 5.66
CA LYS A 124 -1.56 16.53 6.46
C LYS A 124 -2.16 15.14 6.25
N SER A 125 -1.49 14.31 5.45
CA SER A 125 -1.94 12.99 5.07
C SER A 125 -0.74 12.09 4.87
N PHE A 126 -1.00 10.83 4.60
CA PHE A 126 -0.01 9.92 4.07
C PHE A 126 -0.60 9.06 2.96
N LEU A 127 0.27 8.61 2.07
CA LEU A 127 -0.05 7.67 1.01
C LEU A 127 0.38 6.28 1.44
N TYR A 128 -0.49 5.29 1.26
CA TYR A 128 -0.21 3.88 1.47
C TYR A 128 -0.21 3.16 0.12
N PHE A 129 0.92 2.61 -0.27
CA PHE A 129 1.14 1.99 -1.57
C PHE A 129 0.95 0.48 -1.48
N LEU A 130 -0.22 -0.06 -1.87
CA LEU A 130 -0.41 -1.50 -1.97
C LEU A 130 0.40 -2.07 -3.13
N ASN A 131 0.31 -1.41 -4.27
CA ASN A 131 1.05 -1.66 -5.50
C ASN A 131 1.07 -0.36 -6.32
N PRO A 132 1.77 -0.29 -7.48
CA PRO A 132 1.83 0.93 -8.30
C PRO A 132 0.49 1.51 -8.73
N GLU A 133 -0.53 0.67 -8.85
CA GLU A 133 -1.86 1.04 -9.36
C GLU A 133 -2.86 1.35 -8.23
N ASN A 134 -2.57 0.90 -7.00
CA ASN A 134 -3.47 1.04 -5.86
C ASN A 134 -2.79 1.80 -4.72
N ILE A 135 -3.02 3.10 -4.68
CA ILE A 135 -2.48 4.00 -3.67
C ILE A 135 -3.65 4.56 -2.88
N LEU A 136 -3.60 4.39 -1.57
CA LEU A 136 -4.63 4.86 -0.66
C LEU A 136 -4.12 6.08 0.10
N THR A 137 -4.99 7.06 0.29
CA THR A 137 -4.70 8.28 1.06
C THR A 137 -5.40 8.23 2.40
N PHE A 138 -4.69 8.56 3.47
CA PHE A 138 -5.22 8.58 4.84
C PHE A 138 -4.87 9.88 5.56
N SER A 139 -5.66 10.22 6.56
CA SER A 139 -5.32 11.28 7.52
C SER A 139 -4.13 10.86 8.41
N THR A 140 -3.30 11.82 8.79
CA THR A 140 -2.13 11.58 9.66
C THR A 140 -2.50 10.95 11.00
N ASP A 141 -3.72 11.15 11.50
CA ASP A 141 -4.22 10.55 12.74
C ASP A 141 -4.19 9.01 12.72
N ASP A 142 -4.28 8.40 11.54
CA ASP A 142 -4.24 6.96 11.35
C ASP A 142 -2.82 6.40 11.09
N LEU A 143 -1.80 7.26 11.04
CA LEU A 143 -0.43 6.87 10.71
C LEU A 143 0.11 5.80 11.66
N PHE A 144 -0.08 5.98 12.97
CA PHE A 144 0.39 5.02 13.97
C PHE A 144 -0.17 3.62 13.72
N TYR A 145 -1.47 3.53 13.42
CA TYR A 145 -2.13 2.27 13.15
C TYR A 145 -1.57 1.61 11.87
N TYR A 146 -1.62 2.29 10.73
CA TYR A 146 -1.19 1.71 9.44
C TYR A 146 0.33 1.55 9.30
N SER A 147 1.14 2.22 10.11
CA SER A 147 2.59 1.96 10.14
C SER A 147 2.94 0.57 10.70
N HIS A 148 2.03 -0.06 11.45
CA HIS A 148 2.19 -1.38 12.05
C HIS A 148 1.32 -2.47 11.42
N HIS A 149 0.38 -2.11 10.54
CA HIS A 149 -0.55 -3.04 9.91
C HIS A 149 -0.39 -3.04 8.39
N THR A 150 -0.40 -4.25 7.81
CA THR A 150 -0.40 -4.39 6.35
C THR A 150 -1.83 -4.38 5.84
N ILE A 151 -2.13 -3.47 4.93
CA ILE A 151 -3.39 -3.42 4.22
C ILE A 151 -3.37 -4.48 3.11
N LEU A 152 -4.44 -5.24 3.02
CA LEU A 152 -4.68 -6.24 1.98
C LEU A 152 -5.90 -5.83 1.16
N CYS A 153 -5.93 -6.26 -0.12
CA CYS A 153 -7.08 -6.05 -1.00
C CYS A 153 -7.63 -7.40 -1.46
N ARG A 154 -8.93 -7.59 -1.36
CA ARG A 154 -9.62 -8.80 -1.86
C ARG A 154 -10.96 -8.42 -2.46
N GLY A 155 -11.14 -8.69 -3.75
CA GLY A 155 -12.40 -8.38 -4.43
C GLY A 155 -12.80 -6.90 -4.38
N GLY A 156 -11.82 -5.98 -4.41
CA GLY A 156 -12.04 -4.54 -4.30
C GLY A 156 -12.25 -4.01 -2.87
N TYR A 157 -12.15 -4.89 -1.85
CA TYR A 157 -12.27 -4.49 -0.45
C TYR A 157 -10.89 -4.43 0.21
N TYR A 158 -10.61 -3.33 0.89
CA TYR A 158 -9.39 -3.12 1.66
C TYR A 158 -9.63 -3.45 3.13
N PHE A 159 -8.72 -4.24 3.70
CA PHE A 159 -8.80 -4.67 5.10
C PHE A 159 -7.41 -4.89 5.69
N VAL A 160 -7.34 -4.94 7.01
CA VAL A 160 -6.15 -5.36 7.76
C VAL A 160 -6.44 -6.66 8.49
N ASN A 161 -5.44 -7.52 8.63
CA ASN A 161 -5.50 -8.66 9.52
C ASN A 161 -5.04 -8.22 10.91
N ASP A 162 -5.95 -8.23 11.87
CA ASP A 162 -5.66 -7.88 13.25
C ASP A 162 -6.17 -8.99 14.18
N TYR A 163 -5.28 -9.57 14.97
CA TYR A 163 -5.59 -10.69 15.89
C TYR A 163 -6.39 -11.85 15.26
N GLY A 164 -6.09 -12.19 14.00
CA GLY A 164 -6.79 -13.26 13.27
C GLY A 164 -8.14 -12.84 12.67
N MET A 165 -8.55 -11.60 12.82
CA MET A 165 -9.77 -11.05 12.22
C MET A 165 -9.45 -10.13 11.04
N GLN A 166 -10.28 -10.22 10.00
CA GLN A 166 -10.22 -9.28 8.87
C GLN A 166 -11.07 -8.06 9.19
N THR A 167 -10.41 -6.94 9.44
CA THR A 167 -11.09 -5.67 9.75
C THR A 167 -11.06 -4.75 8.54
N SER A 168 -12.23 -4.42 7.98
CA SER A 168 -12.33 -3.45 6.89
C SER A 168 -11.77 -2.10 7.33
N ILE A 169 -11.02 -1.42 6.44
CA ILE A 169 -10.54 -0.06 6.71
C ILE A 169 -11.69 0.93 6.89
N LEU A 170 -12.85 0.70 6.26
CA LEU A 170 -14.06 1.50 6.44
C LEU A 170 -14.64 1.42 7.87
N SER A 171 -14.32 0.37 8.64
CA SER A 171 -14.78 0.25 10.02
C SER A 171 -14.27 1.37 10.94
N ARG A 172 -13.14 2.00 10.61
CA ARG A 172 -12.61 3.16 11.34
C ARG A 172 -13.52 4.39 11.27
N PHE A 173 -14.38 4.46 10.25
CA PHE A 173 -15.42 5.48 10.08
C PHE A 173 -16.77 5.07 10.68
N GLY A 174 -16.83 3.91 11.34
CA GLY A 174 -18.10 3.34 11.81
C GLY A 174 -18.94 2.69 10.70
N ILE A 175 -18.36 2.53 9.50
CA ILE A 175 -19.03 1.88 8.36
C ILE A 175 -18.92 0.37 8.53
N ARG A 176 -20.06 -0.32 8.47
CA ARG A 176 -20.16 -1.76 8.70
C ARG A 176 -20.06 -2.57 7.40
N ASN A 177 -19.78 -3.87 7.51
CA ASN A 177 -19.56 -4.76 6.36
C ASN A 177 -20.68 -4.82 5.32
N HIS A 178 -21.90 -4.48 5.69
CA HIS A 178 -23.06 -4.49 4.78
C HIS A 178 -23.52 -3.10 4.33
N SER A 179 -22.74 -2.07 4.65
CA SER A 179 -23.00 -0.71 4.21
C SER A 179 -22.76 -0.58 2.71
N VAL A 180 -23.62 0.17 2.04
CA VAL A 180 -23.62 0.35 0.58
C VAL A 180 -23.18 1.78 0.26
N LYS A 181 -22.14 1.91 -0.57
CA LYS A 181 -21.71 3.20 -1.09
C LYS A 181 -22.86 3.90 -1.83
N GLY A 182 -22.97 5.21 -1.67
CA GLY A 182 -24.04 6.04 -2.21
C GLY A 182 -25.30 6.07 -1.38
N ARG A 183 -25.52 5.05 -0.52
CA ARG A 183 -26.69 4.96 0.39
C ARG A 183 -26.29 5.22 1.85
N ASP A 184 -25.28 4.51 2.32
CA ASP A 184 -24.90 4.52 3.73
C ASP A 184 -23.67 5.40 3.98
N TYR A 185 -22.85 5.58 2.97
CA TYR A 185 -21.67 6.47 2.98
C TYR A 185 -21.29 6.91 1.56
N ILE A 186 -20.56 8.00 1.47
CA ILE A 186 -20.01 8.53 0.21
C ILE A 186 -18.58 9.01 0.41
N PHE A 187 -17.82 9.07 -0.68
CA PHE A 187 -16.59 9.81 -0.79
C PHE A 187 -16.92 11.18 -1.41
N ARG A 188 -16.70 12.26 -0.66
CA ARG A 188 -17.15 13.62 -1.06
C ARG A 188 -16.50 14.14 -2.32
N ASN A 189 -15.22 13.81 -2.53
CA ASN A 189 -14.48 14.19 -3.74
C ASN A 189 -14.63 13.17 -4.90
N GLY A 190 -15.37 12.07 -4.67
CA GLY A 190 -15.56 10.99 -5.64
C GLY A 190 -14.42 9.99 -5.74
N ASP A 191 -13.31 10.21 -5.05
CA ASP A 191 -12.18 9.28 -5.03
C ASP A 191 -12.35 8.22 -3.93
N GLU A 192 -12.52 6.97 -4.34
CA GLU A 192 -12.72 5.81 -3.47
C GLU A 192 -11.43 5.32 -2.79
N HIS A 193 -10.28 5.87 -3.16
CA HIS A 193 -8.98 5.59 -2.56
C HIS A 193 -8.58 6.65 -1.52
N ASP A 194 -9.36 7.72 -1.39
CA ASP A 194 -9.13 8.77 -0.41
C ASP A 194 -9.93 8.53 0.89
N TYR A 195 -9.27 7.93 1.86
CA TYR A 195 -9.79 7.58 3.19
C TYR A 195 -9.50 8.66 4.24
N ARG A 196 -9.32 9.92 3.86
CA ARG A 196 -9.22 11.00 4.83
C ARG A 196 -10.58 11.27 5.50
N TYR A 197 -10.56 11.67 6.77
CA TYR A 197 -11.78 11.91 7.54
C TYR A 197 -12.68 12.97 6.93
N GLU A 198 -12.12 13.99 6.30
CA GLU A 198 -12.90 15.02 5.59
C GLU A 198 -13.60 14.50 4.33
N ASN A 199 -13.12 13.42 3.73
CA ASN A 199 -13.65 12.87 2.49
C ASN A 199 -14.71 11.79 2.72
N VAL A 200 -14.50 10.89 3.69
CA VAL A 200 -15.45 9.80 3.97
C VAL A 200 -16.60 10.33 4.79
N CYS A 201 -17.80 10.40 4.19
CA CYS A 201 -19.01 10.89 4.84
C CYS A 201 -19.99 9.74 5.10
N VAL A 202 -20.28 9.47 6.37
CA VAL A 202 -21.29 8.49 6.78
C VAL A 202 -22.66 9.15 6.75
N ILE A 203 -23.53 8.69 5.84
CA ILE A 203 -24.92 9.16 5.68
C ILE A 203 -25.83 8.41 6.65
N ASN A 204 -25.68 7.08 6.70
CA ASN A 204 -26.52 6.21 7.50
C ASN A 204 -25.71 5.50 8.58
N LYS A 205 -25.92 5.89 9.83
CA LYS A 205 -25.26 5.28 11.01
C LYS A 205 -25.97 4.02 11.51
N TYR A 206 -27.18 3.74 11.03
CA TYR A 206 -28.04 2.67 11.54
C TYR A 206 -28.06 1.48 10.59
N ASN A 207 -27.63 0.32 11.08
CA ASN A 207 -27.70 -0.92 10.31
C ASN A 207 -29.16 -1.36 10.14
N GLY A 208 -29.52 -1.78 8.93
CA GLY A 208 -30.86 -2.26 8.62
C GLY A 208 -31.92 -1.15 8.50
N VAL A 209 -31.54 0.12 8.58
CA VAL A 209 -32.50 1.25 8.38
C VAL A 209 -32.16 1.94 7.06
N ASN A 210 -33.17 2.07 6.18
CA ASN A 210 -33.02 2.79 4.92
C ASN A 210 -33.95 4.00 4.89
N LYS A 211 -33.45 5.14 4.42
CA LYS A 211 -34.32 6.26 4.05
C LYS A 211 -35.01 5.93 2.73
N ILE A 212 -36.34 6.04 2.69
CA ILE A 212 -37.15 5.88 1.49
C ILE A 212 -38.03 7.11 1.29
N GLU A 213 -38.25 7.50 0.05
CA GLU A 213 -39.18 8.58 -0.29
C GLU A 213 -40.43 8.01 -0.94
N LYS A 214 -41.61 8.41 -0.44
CA LYS A 214 -42.91 8.00 -0.98
C LYS A 214 -43.84 9.19 -0.96
N ASN A 215 -44.37 9.55 -2.12
CA ASN A 215 -45.28 10.69 -2.30
C ASN A 215 -44.74 12.01 -1.72
N GLY A 216 -43.46 12.31 -2.00
CA GLY A 216 -42.76 13.52 -1.52
C GLY A 216 -42.53 13.57 -0.01
N ARG A 217 -42.72 12.46 0.70
CA ARG A 217 -42.48 12.35 2.15
C ARG A 217 -41.37 11.36 2.42
N THR A 218 -40.49 11.69 3.37
CA THR A 218 -39.43 10.82 3.85
C THR A 218 -39.94 9.84 4.89
N PHE A 219 -39.59 8.57 4.73
CA PHE A 219 -39.83 7.51 5.70
C PHE A 219 -38.54 6.73 5.96
N PHE A 220 -38.47 6.03 7.09
CA PHE A 220 -37.39 5.15 7.46
C PHE A 220 -37.87 3.70 7.49
N GLN A 221 -37.38 2.87 6.60
CA GLN A 221 -37.68 1.45 6.53
C GLN A 221 -36.64 0.66 7.33
N SER A 222 -37.12 -0.05 8.35
CA SER A 222 -36.32 -0.99 9.12
C SER A 222 -36.45 -2.39 8.52
N ARG A 223 -35.34 -3.04 8.29
CA ARG A 223 -35.27 -4.41 7.77
C ARG A 223 -34.18 -5.23 8.46
N ILE A 224 -34.35 -6.53 8.51
CA ILE A 224 -33.37 -7.50 8.99
C ILE A 224 -33.12 -8.55 7.91
N HIS A 225 -31.86 -9.06 7.87
CA HIS A 225 -31.49 -10.16 7.00
C HIS A 225 -31.30 -11.43 7.84
N ILE A 226 -32.18 -12.42 7.65
CA ILE A 226 -32.10 -13.76 8.26
C ILE A 226 -32.50 -14.73 7.17
N ASN A 227 -31.56 -15.37 6.46
CA ASN A 227 -31.88 -16.23 5.31
C ASN A 227 -32.78 -15.57 4.25
N GLY A 228 -32.80 -14.23 4.20
CA GLY A 228 -33.66 -13.39 3.36
C GLY A 228 -33.83 -12.00 3.97
N ASN A 229 -34.37 -11.05 3.19
CA ASN A 229 -34.62 -9.69 3.66
C ASN A 229 -36.05 -9.54 4.16
N TYR A 230 -36.24 -9.23 5.42
CA TYR A 230 -37.54 -9.00 6.03
C TYR A 230 -37.68 -7.53 6.44
N ILE A 231 -38.76 -6.88 6.01
CA ILE A 231 -39.12 -5.53 6.45
C ILE A 231 -39.83 -5.65 7.80
N ILE A 232 -39.23 -4.99 8.83
CA ILE A 232 -39.79 -4.96 10.17
C ILE A 232 -40.87 -3.88 10.27
N GLY A 233 -40.63 -2.71 9.66
CA GLY A 233 -41.59 -1.61 9.67
C GLY A 233 -41.13 -0.42 8.84
N ILE A 234 -42.07 0.52 8.62
CA ILE A 234 -41.81 1.80 7.97
C ILE A 234 -42.29 2.89 8.94
N TYR A 235 -41.40 3.82 9.23
CA TYR A 235 -41.60 4.86 10.24
C TYR A 235 -41.44 6.24 9.58
N LYS A 236 -42.08 7.28 10.16
CA LYS A 236 -41.96 8.69 9.74
C LYS A 236 -40.76 9.36 10.43
#